data_c875c0379549cc06d7f00158550370d8
#
_entry.id   c875c0379549cc06d7f00158550370d8
#
_cell.length_a   1.000
_cell.length_b   1.000
_cell.length_c   1.000
_cell.angle_alpha   90.00
_cell.angle_beta   90.00
_cell.angle_gamma   90.00
#
_symmetry.space_group_name_H-M   'P 1'
#
loop_
_entity.id
_entity.type
_entity.pdbx_description
1 polymer ?
#
loop_
_entity_poly.entity_id
_entity_poly.type
_entity_poly.pdbx_seq_one_letter_code
_entity_poly.pdbx_strand_id
1 'polypeptide(L)'
;MYKRQAIAKFTGFLANVSNPQEISLESVKDILVDKAPAESLEYIMKSVNELCNGEFNVVFDLSLVRGQGYYTGTVFEVESIDFKGAIAGGGRYDNLIGKFLGQQVSAVGFSIGFERIFSILMEHGIDLPNKGNKIAVMYDEGELTAAYKLAEKYRAEGKICSLYVKPKKMGKFLGKLEERGYAGFINVSNDDGISYFEN
;
A
#
# COMPACT_ATOMS: atom_id res chain seq x y z
N MET A 1 -16.59 -31.86 -20.42
CA MET A 1 -15.51 -32.44 -21.24
C MET A 1 -14.33 -31.46 -21.40
N TYR A 2 -14.53 -30.24 -21.84
CA TYR A 2 -13.48 -29.24 -22.06
C TYR A 2 -12.60 -28.88 -20.83
N LYS A 3 -13.19 -28.77 -19.62
CA LYS A 3 -12.42 -28.47 -18.41
C LYS A 3 -11.36 -29.53 -18.07
N ARG A 4 -11.67 -30.82 -18.25
CA ARG A 4 -10.71 -31.90 -17.98
C ARG A 4 -9.55 -31.90 -18.98
N GLN A 5 -9.80 -31.58 -20.24
CA GLN A 5 -8.75 -31.51 -21.25
C GLN A 5 -7.82 -30.29 -21.05
N ALA A 6 -8.39 -29.14 -20.66
CA ALA A 6 -7.60 -27.96 -20.32
C ALA A 6 -6.71 -28.20 -19.08
N ILE A 7 -7.25 -28.82 -18.04
CA ILE A 7 -6.49 -29.22 -16.84
C ILE A 7 -5.37 -30.18 -17.22
N ALA A 8 -5.66 -31.22 -18.02
CA ALA A 8 -4.64 -32.20 -18.44
C ALA A 8 -3.52 -31.58 -19.28
N LYS A 9 -3.84 -30.63 -20.18
CA LYS A 9 -2.82 -29.89 -20.94
C LYS A 9 -1.95 -29.03 -20.02
N PHE A 10 -2.56 -28.32 -19.09
CA PHE A 10 -1.84 -27.44 -18.18
C PHE A 10 -0.97 -28.23 -17.18
N THR A 11 -1.50 -29.31 -16.61
CA THR A 11 -0.70 -30.18 -15.74
C THR A 11 0.43 -30.91 -16.48
N GLY A 12 0.19 -31.31 -17.73
CA GLY A 12 1.23 -31.89 -18.57
C GLY A 12 2.32 -30.88 -18.92
N PHE A 13 1.96 -29.62 -19.15
CA PHE A 13 2.91 -28.53 -19.34
C PHE A 13 3.75 -28.32 -18.06
N LEU A 14 3.11 -28.16 -16.91
CA LEU A 14 3.80 -27.95 -15.63
C LEU A 14 4.74 -29.10 -15.27
N ALA A 15 4.37 -30.36 -15.56
CA ALA A 15 5.19 -31.53 -15.29
C ALA A 15 6.51 -31.55 -16.06
N ASN A 16 6.60 -30.81 -17.17
CA ASN A 16 7.80 -30.70 -17.99
C ASN A 16 8.62 -29.43 -17.72
N VAL A 17 8.18 -28.63 -16.75
CA VAL A 17 8.85 -27.37 -16.38
C VAL A 17 9.81 -27.64 -15.24
N SER A 18 11.10 -27.49 -15.51
CA SER A 18 12.16 -27.62 -14.50
C SER A 18 12.24 -26.41 -13.58
N ASN A 19 11.95 -25.22 -14.11
CA ASN A 19 11.95 -23.95 -13.37
C ASN A 19 10.75 -23.08 -13.77
N PRO A 20 9.73 -22.92 -12.91
CA PRO A 20 8.55 -22.09 -13.22
C PRO A 20 8.87 -20.63 -13.52
N GLN A 21 9.96 -20.09 -13.02
CA GLN A 21 10.38 -18.69 -13.24
C GLN A 21 10.99 -18.45 -14.64
N GLU A 22 11.36 -19.50 -15.36
CA GLU A 22 11.89 -19.41 -16.72
C GLU A 22 10.81 -19.51 -17.80
N ILE A 23 9.55 -19.70 -17.39
CA ILE A 23 8.43 -19.80 -18.33
C ILE A 23 8.04 -18.41 -18.79
N SER A 24 8.00 -18.21 -20.09
CA SER A 24 7.48 -16.98 -20.67
C SER A 24 5.94 -16.97 -20.70
N LEU A 25 5.35 -15.78 -20.59
CA LEU A 25 3.91 -15.59 -20.75
C LEU A 25 3.43 -16.07 -22.14
N GLU A 26 4.25 -15.92 -23.18
CA GLU A 26 3.94 -16.39 -24.53
C GLU A 26 3.78 -17.91 -24.58
N SER A 27 4.68 -18.67 -23.95
CA SER A 27 4.58 -20.13 -23.86
C SER A 27 3.30 -20.60 -23.17
N VAL A 28 2.84 -19.86 -22.16
CA VAL A 28 1.57 -20.14 -21.49
C VAL A 28 0.38 -19.79 -22.40
N LYS A 29 0.45 -18.66 -23.09
CA LYS A 29 -0.59 -18.18 -24.02
C LYS A 29 -0.88 -19.21 -25.12
N ASP A 30 0.14 -19.91 -25.60
CA ASP A 30 -0.02 -20.92 -26.66
C ASP A 30 -0.80 -22.17 -26.22
N ILE A 31 -0.79 -22.50 -24.95
CA ILE A 31 -1.53 -23.67 -24.43
C ILE A 31 -2.94 -23.31 -23.91
N LEU A 32 -3.24 -22.02 -23.71
CA LEU A 32 -4.55 -21.58 -23.26
C LEU A 32 -5.61 -21.70 -24.36
N VAL A 33 -6.79 -22.17 -23.98
CA VAL A 33 -7.98 -22.20 -24.85
C VAL A 33 -8.55 -20.80 -25.01
N ASP A 34 -8.61 -20.04 -23.90
CA ASP A 34 -9.00 -18.63 -23.88
C ASP A 34 -7.73 -17.80 -23.62
N LYS A 35 -7.37 -16.98 -24.57
CA LYS A 35 -6.15 -16.15 -24.52
C LYS A 35 -6.37 -14.79 -23.83
N ALA A 36 -7.61 -14.36 -23.66
CA ALA A 36 -7.93 -13.04 -23.13
C ALA A 36 -7.28 -12.75 -21.75
N PRO A 37 -7.19 -13.71 -20.79
CA PRO A 37 -6.46 -13.47 -19.53
C PRO A 37 -4.97 -13.18 -19.72
N ALA A 38 -4.31 -13.90 -20.65
CA ALA A 38 -2.89 -13.70 -20.94
C ALA A 38 -2.65 -12.37 -21.66
N GLU A 39 -3.50 -12.00 -22.60
CA GLU A 39 -3.45 -10.70 -23.30
C GLU A 39 -3.65 -9.53 -22.34
N SER A 40 -4.57 -9.68 -21.39
CA SER A 40 -4.77 -8.68 -20.32
C SER A 40 -3.53 -8.53 -19.45
N LEU A 41 -2.90 -9.64 -19.07
CA LEU A 41 -1.68 -9.62 -18.26
C LEU A 41 -0.50 -9.00 -19.04
N GLU A 42 -0.34 -9.35 -20.31
CA GLU A 42 0.67 -8.77 -21.19
C GLU A 42 0.53 -7.24 -21.29
N TYR A 43 -0.70 -6.75 -21.48
CA TYR A 43 -1.00 -5.32 -21.48
C TYR A 43 -0.62 -4.65 -20.17
N ILE A 44 -0.98 -5.26 -19.01
CA ILE A 44 -0.64 -4.72 -17.67
C ILE A 44 0.88 -4.66 -17.51
N MET A 45 1.59 -5.76 -17.81
CA MET A 45 3.04 -5.82 -17.66
C MET A 45 3.75 -4.77 -18.54
N LYS A 46 3.32 -4.62 -19.77
CA LYS A 46 3.85 -3.59 -20.68
C LYS A 46 3.62 -2.19 -20.12
N SER A 47 2.38 -1.87 -19.72
CA SER A 47 2.04 -0.55 -19.18
C SER A 47 2.82 -0.22 -17.90
N VAL A 48 2.99 -1.19 -17.02
CA VAL A 48 3.74 -0.99 -15.78
C VAL A 48 5.24 -0.82 -16.07
N ASN A 49 5.81 -1.59 -17.01
CA ASN A 49 7.21 -1.42 -17.43
C ASN A 49 7.46 -0.06 -18.09
N GLU A 50 6.50 0.48 -18.84
CA GLU A 50 6.60 1.83 -19.41
C GLU A 50 6.60 2.93 -18.33
N LEU A 51 5.91 2.69 -17.22
CA LEU A 51 5.78 3.65 -16.12
C LEU A 51 6.89 3.54 -15.06
N CYS A 52 7.58 2.41 -14.96
CA CYS A 52 8.54 2.15 -13.88
C CYS A 52 9.84 2.94 -13.99
N ASN A 53 10.15 3.55 -15.14
CA ASN A 53 11.38 4.31 -15.39
C ASN A 53 12.68 3.59 -14.99
N GLY A 54 12.67 2.26 -14.95
CA GLY A 54 13.81 1.45 -14.51
C GLY A 54 13.99 1.32 -12.99
N GLU A 55 13.04 1.83 -12.19
CA GLU A 55 13.11 1.75 -10.72
C GLU A 55 12.83 0.33 -10.19
N PHE A 56 12.09 -0.47 -10.95
CA PHE A 56 11.79 -1.87 -10.62
C PHE A 56 11.58 -2.70 -11.89
N ASN A 57 11.56 -4.02 -11.75
CA ASN A 57 11.31 -4.95 -12.84
C ASN A 57 9.97 -5.64 -12.64
N VAL A 58 9.22 -5.83 -13.74
CA VAL A 58 8.00 -6.62 -13.75
C VAL A 58 8.30 -7.96 -14.40
N VAL A 59 8.06 -9.03 -13.67
CA VAL A 59 8.35 -10.41 -14.09
C VAL A 59 7.06 -11.22 -14.10
N PHE A 60 6.88 -12.03 -15.14
CA PHE A 60 5.85 -13.07 -15.14
C PHE A 60 6.33 -14.26 -14.31
N ASP A 61 5.55 -14.64 -13.31
CA ASP A 61 5.82 -15.82 -12.49
C ASP A 61 4.60 -16.74 -12.47
N LEU A 62 4.72 -17.89 -13.13
CA LEU A 62 3.65 -18.89 -13.18
C LEU A 62 3.42 -19.60 -11.84
N SER A 63 4.40 -19.57 -10.95
CA SER A 63 4.31 -20.19 -9.61
C SER A 63 3.59 -19.31 -8.60
N LEU A 64 3.32 -18.06 -8.94
CA LEU A 64 2.65 -17.14 -8.04
C LEU A 64 1.23 -17.58 -7.72
N VAL A 65 0.99 -17.99 -6.50
CA VAL A 65 -0.31 -18.39 -5.97
C VAL A 65 -0.61 -17.59 -4.70
N ARG A 66 -1.76 -16.96 -4.68
CA ARG A 66 -2.27 -16.26 -3.49
C ARG A 66 -3.32 -17.09 -2.78
N GLY A 67 -3.21 -17.21 -1.44
CA GLY A 67 -4.11 -18.03 -0.63
C GLY A 67 -5.55 -17.52 -0.51
N GLN A 68 -5.87 -16.36 -1.07
CA GLN A 68 -7.19 -15.73 -0.99
C GLN A 68 -8.06 -16.17 -2.19
N GLY A 69 -9.10 -16.94 -1.94
CA GLY A 69 -10.00 -17.48 -2.99
C GLY A 69 -10.97 -16.47 -3.62
N TYR A 70 -10.86 -15.17 -3.31
CA TYR A 70 -11.73 -14.13 -3.87
C TYR A 70 -11.20 -13.44 -5.13
N TYR A 71 -9.96 -13.69 -5.51
CA TYR A 71 -9.38 -13.10 -6.73
C TYR A 71 -10.07 -13.64 -7.98
N THR A 72 -10.34 -12.74 -8.93
CA THR A 72 -11.03 -13.04 -10.18
C THR A 72 -10.21 -12.72 -11.42
N GLY A 73 -9.01 -12.20 -11.25
CA GLY A 73 -8.12 -11.80 -12.34
C GLY A 73 -6.66 -11.80 -11.91
N THR A 74 -5.89 -10.88 -12.46
CA THR A 74 -4.47 -10.73 -12.18
C THR A 74 -4.18 -10.65 -10.68
N VAL A 75 -3.20 -11.41 -10.24
CA VAL A 75 -2.61 -11.32 -8.89
C VAL A 75 -1.15 -10.88 -9.03
N PHE A 76 -0.62 -10.22 -8.01
CA PHE A 76 0.76 -9.75 -8.00
C PHE A 76 1.36 -9.80 -6.59
N GLU A 77 2.67 -9.90 -6.55
CA GLU A 77 3.50 -9.70 -5.36
C GLU A 77 4.59 -8.69 -5.65
N VAL A 78 5.05 -8.03 -4.61
CA VAL A 78 6.19 -7.12 -4.65
C VAL A 78 7.28 -7.73 -3.77
N GLU A 79 8.43 -7.96 -4.35
CA GLU A 79 9.62 -8.42 -3.65
C GLU A 79 10.65 -7.31 -3.55
N SER A 80 11.46 -7.32 -2.51
CA SER A 80 12.61 -6.43 -2.35
C SER A 80 13.88 -7.26 -2.41
N ILE A 81 14.95 -6.68 -2.93
CA ILE A 81 16.29 -7.29 -2.87
C ILE A 81 16.82 -7.36 -1.43
N ASP A 82 16.30 -6.52 -0.55
CA ASP A 82 16.73 -6.38 0.84
C ASP A 82 15.94 -7.26 1.82
N PHE A 83 14.94 -7.99 1.32
CA PHE A 83 14.12 -8.85 2.17
C PHE A 83 13.73 -10.15 1.47
N LYS A 84 13.95 -11.27 2.14
CA LYS A 84 13.56 -12.58 1.59
C LYS A 84 12.05 -12.77 1.64
N GLY A 85 11.41 -12.74 0.47
CA GLY A 85 9.97 -12.93 0.28
C GLY A 85 9.22 -11.63 0.01
N ALA A 86 7.92 -11.75 -0.25
CA ALA A 86 7.08 -10.63 -0.64
C ALA A 86 6.92 -9.59 0.48
N ILE A 87 7.08 -8.32 0.15
CA ILE A 87 6.84 -7.18 1.04
C ILE A 87 5.45 -6.57 0.86
N ALA A 88 4.82 -6.82 -0.27
CA ALA A 88 3.45 -6.41 -0.57
C ALA A 88 2.81 -7.38 -1.56
N GLY A 89 1.52 -7.26 -1.77
CA GLY A 89 0.86 -8.00 -2.83
C GLY A 89 -0.65 -7.86 -2.82
N GLY A 90 -1.25 -8.20 -3.94
CA GLY A 90 -2.67 -8.01 -4.16
C GLY A 90 -3.20 -8.67 -5.42
N GLY A 91 -4.32 -8.17 -5.90
CA GLY A 91 -4.92 -8.64 -7.14
C GLY A 91 -6.32 -8.08 -7.39
N ARG A 92 -6.90 -8.46 -8.51
CA ARG A 92 -8.23 -8.08 -8.94
C ARG A 92 -9.30 -9.00 -8.33
N TYR A 93 -10.41 -8.43 -7.83
CA TYR A 93 -11.50 -9.16 -7.17
C TYR A 93 -12.87 -8.56 -7.45
N ASP A 94 -13.40 -8.77 -8.62
CA ASP A 94 -14.65 -8.16 -9.11
C ASP A 94 -15.91 -8.59 -8.34
N ASN A 95 -15.89 -9.77 -7.70
CA ASN A 95 -17.05 -10.32 -7.06
C ASN A 95 -17.16 -10.01 -5.55
N LEU A 96 -16.08 -9.57 -4.92
CA LEU A 96 -16.06 -9.36 -3.47
C LEU A 96 -16.94 -8.18 -3.06
N ILE A 97 -16.75 -7.04 -3.70
CA ILE A 97 -17.50 -5.80 -3.40
C ILE A 97 -18.96 -5.96 -3.81
N GLY A 98 -19.22 -6.64 -4.93
CA GLY A 98 -20.57 -6.88 -5.43
C GLY A 98 -21.46 -7.66 -4.49
N LYS A 99 -20.90 -8.58 -3.69
CA LYS A 99 -21.64 -9.32 -2.67
C LYS A 99 -22.24 -8.43 -1.60
N PHE A 100 -21.61 -7.33 -1.26
CA PHE A 100 -22.10 -6.36 -0.27
C PHE A 100 -23.05 -5.34 -0.88
N LEU A 101 -22.84 -4.96 -2.13
CA LEU A 101 -23.60 -3.90 -2.80
C LEU A 101 -24.78 -4.42 -3.64
N GLY A 102 -24.90 -5.74 -3.85
CA GLY A 102 -25.94 -6.33 -4.70
C GLY A 102 -25.77 -6.04 -6.20
N GLN A 103 -24.62 -5.56 -6.63
CA GLN A 103 -24.28 -5.27 -8.03
C GLN A 103 -22.82 -5.62 -8.33
N GLN A 104 -22.50 -5.91 -9.58
CA GLN A 104 -21.13 -6.21 -9.97
C GLN A 104 -20.25 -4.95 -9.91
N VAL A 105 -19.14 -5.03 -9.18
CA VAL A 105 -18.19 -3.94 -9.03
C VAL A 105 -16.77 -4.48 -9.23
N SER A 106 -16.10 -4.00 -10.27
CA SER A 106 -14.69 -4.32 -10.49
C SER A 106 -13.83 -3.63 -9.43
N ALA A 107 -12.94 -4.39 -8.81
CA ALA A 107 -12.05 -3.87 -7.79
C ALA A 107 -10.67 -4.53 -7.88
N VAL A 108 -9.67 -3.75 -7.53
CA VAL A 108 -8.29 -4.21 -7.30
C VAL A 108 -7.84 -3.68 -5.95
N GLY A 109 -7.05 -4.46 -5.24
CA GLY A 109 -6.51 -4.02 -3.97
C GLY A 109 -5.22 -4.75 -3.64
N PHE A 110 -4.50 -4.20 -2.68
CA PHE A 110 -3.26 -4.78 -2.20
C PHE A 110 -3.06 -4.50 -0.72
N SER A 111 -2.16 -5.25 -0.12
CA SER A 111 -1.69 -5.04 1.25
C SER A 111 -0.18 -4.93 1.27
N ILE A 112 0.33 -4.17 2.22
CA ILE A 112 1.75 -3.97 2.47
C ILE A 112 2.10 -4.64 3.79
N GLY A 113 3.20 -5.41 3.82
CA GLY A 113 3.73 -6.00 5.04
C GLY A 113 4.44 -4.93 5.88
N PHE A 114 3.73 -4.31 6.82
CA PHE A 114 4.26 -3.21 7.61
C PHE A 114 5.58 -3.56 8.30
N GLU A 115 5.65 -4.69 9.01
CA GLU A 115 6.85 -5.11 9.73
C GLU A 115 8.03 -5.36 8.79
N ARG A 116 7.78 -5.87 7.59
CA ARG A 116 8.81 -6.14 6.59
C ARG A 116 9.41 -4.85 6.04
N ILE A 117 8.55 -3.90 5.66
CA ILE A 117 9.00 -2.57 5.23
C ILE A 117 9.74 -1.85 6.35
N PHE A 118 9.21 -1.91 7.57
CA PHE A 118 9.85 -1.29 8.73
C PHE A 118 11.24 -1.87 9.00
N SER A 119 11.41 -3.20 8.90
CA SER A 119 12.72 -3.85 9.05
C SER A 119 13.73 -3.38 8.01
N ILE A 120 13.32 -3.30 6.73
CA ILE A 120 14.16 -2.78 5.65
C ILE A 120 14.60 -1.34 5.95
N LEU A 121 13.66 -0.47 6.31
CA LEU A 121 13.96 0.93 6.63
C LEU A 121 14.96 1.06 7.79
N MET A 122 14.82 0.23 8.82
CA MET A 122 15.74 0.22 9.96
C MET A 122 17.14 -0.28 9.58
N GLU A 123 17.24 -1.33 8.76
CA GLU A 123 18.52 -1.85 8.27
C GLU A 123 19.26 -0.82 7.40
N HIS A 124 18.54 -0.04 6.61
CA HIS A 124 19.10 1.04 5.82
C HIS A 124 19.41 2.32 6.62
N GLY A 125 19.15 2.32 7.93
CA GLY A 125 19.39 3.50 8.76
C GLY A 125 18.55 4.72 8.36
N ILE A 126 17.38 4.47 7.73
CA ILE A 126 16.48 5.55 7.34
C ILE A 126 15.82 6.09 8.62
N ASP A 127 16.17 7.31 8.98
CA ASP A 127 15.53 8.02 10.07
C ASP A 127 14.05 8.22 9.78
N LEU A 128 13.21 7.67 10.63
CA LEU A 128 11.80 8.02 10.63
C LEU A 128 11.65 9.52 10.89
N PRO A 129 10.62 10.18 10.33
CA PRO A 129 10.44 11.61 10.47
C PRO A 129 10.66 12.06 11.90
N ASN A 130 11.62 12.95 12.06
CA ASN A 130 12.20 13.35 13.33
C ASN A 130 11.09 13.77 14.32
N LYS A 131 11.20 13.35 15.58
CA LYS A 131 10.28 13.69 16.68
C LYS A 131 10.06 15.22 16.80
N GLY A 132 11.08 16.01 16.48
CA GLY A 132 11.07 17.48 16.52
C GLY A 132 10.11 18.17 15.54
N ASN A 133 9.52 17.45 14.57
CA ASN A 133 8.63 18.04 13.58
C ASN A 133 7.14 17.78 13.83
N LYS A 134 6.77 17.07 14.90
CA LYS A 134 5.37 16.81 15.24
C LYS A 134 4.75 17.97 16.00
N ILE A 135 3.65 18.51 15.48
CA ILE A 135 2.91 19.63 16.07
C ILE A 135 1.45 19.21 16.29
N ALA A 136 0.92 19.49 17.46
CA ALA A 136 -0.48 19.33 17.77
C ALA A 136 -1.26 20.60 17.43
N VAL A 137 -2.20 20.52 16.51
CA VAL A 137 -3.11 21.63 16.19
C VAL A 137 -4.35 21.48 17.04
N MET A 138 -4.53 22.39 17.99
CA MET A 138 -5.60 22.37 18.98
C MET A 138 -6.74 23.29 18.53
N TYR A 139 -7.97 22.81 18.58
CA TYR A 139 -9.13 23.56 18.13
C TYR A 139 -10.34 23.35 19.06
N ASP A 140 -11.24 24.32 19.10
CA ASP A 140 -12.51 24.21 19.82
C ASP A 140 -13.58 23.52 18.94
N GLU A 141 -14.63 22.96 19.56
CA GLU A 141 -15.74 22.34 18.83
C GLU A 141 -16.32 23.35 17.82
N GLY A 142 -16.47 22.90 16.57
CA GLY A 142 -16.92 23.75 15.44
C GLY A 142 -15.79 24.37 14.60
N GLU A 143 -14.55 24.36 15.05
CA GLU A 143 -13.41 24.98 14.34
C GLU A 143 -12.61 23.98 13.47
N LEU A 144 -13.10 22.75 13.24
CA LEU A 144 -12.38 21.71 12.52
C LEU A 144 -11.84 22.17 11.15
N THR A 145 -12.65 22.93 10.41
CA THR A 145 -12.24 23.42 9.08
C THR A 145 -11.05 24.40 9.17
N ALA A 146 -11.05 25.28 10.17
CA ALA A 146 -9.95 26.20 10.41
C ALA A 146 -8.69 25.45 10.87
N ALA A 147 -8.85 24.45 11.75
CA ALA A 147 -7.78 23.59 12.20
C ALA A 147 -7.14 22.81 11.05
N TYR A 148 -7.96 22.31 10.13
CA TYR A 148 -7.46 21.59 8.95
C TYR A 148 -6.63 22.52 8.05
N LYS A 149 -7.13 23.73 7.74
CA LYS A 149 -6.41 24.72 6.94
C LYS A 149 -5.08 25.11 7.56
N LEU A 150 -5.06 25.31 8.88
CA LEU A 150 -3.85 25.64 9.63
C LEU A 150 -2.85 24.49 9.58
N ALA A 151 -3.32 23.24 9.77
CA ALA A 151 -2.47 22.05 9.64
C ALA A 151 -1.88 21.90 8.24
N GLU A 152 -2.64 22.15 7.18
CA GLU A 152 -2.15 22.11 5.80
C GLU A 152 -1.03 23.14 5.57
N LYS A 153 -1.16 24.35 6.09
CA LYS A 153 -0.10 25.36 6.04
C LYS A 153 1.21 24.81 6.63
N TYR A 154 1.16 24.27 7.84
CA TYR A 154 2.37 23.76 8.50
C TYR A 154 2.89 22.44 7.90
N ARG A 155 2.03 21.61 7.33
CA ARG A 155 2.44 20.43 6.55
C ARG A 155 3.21 20.80 5.30
N ALA A 156 2.80 21.88 4.61
CA ALA A 156 3.53 22.42 3.48
C ALA A 156 4.94 22.94 3.87
N GLU A 157 5.12 23.32 5.15
CA GLU A 157 6.41 23.69 5.73
C GLU A 157 7.21 22.47 6.27
N GLY A 158 6.77 21.25 5.99
CA GLY A 158 7.45 19.99 6.40
C GLY A 158 7.14 19.56 7.84
N LYS A 159 6.12 20.11 8.50
CA LYS A 159 5.70 19.67 9.83
C LYS A 159 4.72 18.50 9.76
N ILE A 160 4.75 17.63 10.77
CA ILE A 160 3.76 16.57 10.96
C ILE A 160 2.68 17.11 11.90
N CYS A 161 1.49 17.39 11.35
CA CYS A 161 0.41 17.99 12.12
C CYS A 161 -0.69 16.98 12.44
N SER A 162 -1.04 16.88 13.73
CA SER A 162 -2.20 16.12 14.22
C SER A 162 -3.24 17.08 14.82
N LEU A 163 -4.51 16.86 14.50
CA LEU A 163 -5.63 17.70 14.95
C LEU A 163 -6.19 17.14 16.26
N TYR A 164 -6.40 18.02 17.24
CA TYR A 164 -6.99 17.67 18.54
C TYR A 164 -8.03 18.67 18.97
N VAL A 165 -9.19 18.19 19.39
CA VAL A 165 -10.14 19.02 20.13
C VAL A 165 -9.52 19.39 21.47
N LYS A 166 -9.59 20.65 21.87
CA LYS A 166 -9.05 21.14 23.14
C LYS A 166 -9.62 20.38 24.33
N PRO A 167 -8.81 19.72 25.13
CA PRO A 167 -9.28 18.98 26.28
C PRO A 167 -9.52 19.92 27.48
N LYS A 168 -10.45 19.54 28.35
CA LYS A 168 -10.72 20.30 29.60
C LYS A 168 -9.52 20.44 30.53
N LYS A 169 -8.58 19.49 30.51
CA LYS A 169 -7.35 19.46 31.33
C LYS A 169 -6.12 19.60 30.45
N MET A 170 -5.85 20.80 29.98
CA MET A 170 -4.77 21.08 29.02
C MET A 170 -3.40 20.62 29.50
N GLY A 171 -2.95 20.99 30.70
CA GLY A 171 -1.60 20.66 31.17
C GLY A 171 -1.29 19.17 31.17
N LYS A 172 -2.24 18.32 31.63
CA LYS A 172 -2.05 16.84 31.57
C LYS A 172 -1.99 16.32 30.14
N PHE A 173 -2.70 16.98 29.23
CA PHE A 173 -2.70 16.57 27.83
C PHE A 173 -1.40 16.98 27.13
N LEU A 174 -0.89 18.16 27.40
CA LEU A 174 0.39 18.63 26.86
C LEU A 174 1.55 17.74 27.28
N GLY A 175 1.63 17.35 28.56
CA GLY A 175 2.64 16.39 29.01
C GLY A 175 2.58 15.05 28.25
N LYS A 176 1.37 14.54 27.93
CA LYS A 176 1.24 13.35 27.11
C LYS A 176 1.67 13.54 25.64
N LEU A 177 1.50 14.73 25.08
CA LEU A 177 2.01 15.04 23.75
C LEU A 177 3.53 15.06 23.74
N GLU A 178 4.15 15.65 24.74
CA GLU A 178 5.58 15.67 24.91
C GLU A 178 6.16 14.25 25.03
N GLU A 179 5.58 13.40 25.90
CA GLU A 179 5.93 11.96 26.00
C GLU A 179 5.80 11.21 24.65
N ARG A 180 4.86 11.62 23.78
CA ARG A 180 4.66 11.06 22.45
C ARG A 180 5.57 11.66 21.38
N GLY A 181 6.49 12.52 21.77
CA GLY A 181 7.49 13.15 20.91
C GLY A 181 6.95 14.26 20.03
N TYR A 182 5.89 14.96 20.46
CA TYR A 182 5.53 16.24 19.86
C TYR A 182 6.53 17.30 20.28
N ALA A 183 6.89 18.18 19.34
CA ALA A 183 7.79 19.31 19.60
C ALA A 183 7.03 20.49 20.22
N GLY A 184 5.73 20.57 20.00
CA GLY A 184 4.91 21.67 20.46
C GLY A 184 3.47 21.58 19.99
N PHE A 185 2.74 22.65 20.22
CA PHE A 185 1.33 22.76 19.82
C PHE A 185 1.00 24.16 19.33
N ILE A 186 -0.13 24.29 18.64
CA ILE A 186 -0.70 25.57 18.22
C ILE A 186 -2.20 25.56 18.47
N ASN A 187 -2.75 26.69 18.90
CA ASN A 187 -4.19 26.89 19.07
C ASN A 187 -4.77 27.61 17.87
N VAL A 188 -5.85 27.08 17.28
CA VAL A 188 -6.54 27.72 16.16
C VAL A 188 -7.12 29.10 16.52
N SER A 189 -7.67 29.20 17.73
CA SER A 189 -8.29 30.43 18.22
C SER A 189 -7.30 31.57 18.46
N ASN A 190 -6.03 31.27 18.68
CA ASN A 190 -4.95 32.21 18.90
C ASN A 190 -3.80 31.83 17.98
N ASP A 191 -3.76 32.34 16.76
CA ASP A 191 -2.68 32.03 15.79
C ASP A 191 -1.38 32.81 16.15
N ASP A 192 -0.92 32.61 17.39
CA ASP A 192 0.35 33.18 17.90
C ASP A 192 1.58 32.36 17.47
N GLY A 193 1.38 31.42 16.54
CA GLY A 193 2.43 30.49 16.10
C GLY A 193 2.53 29.23 16.97
N ILE A 194 3.61 28.46 16.76
CA ILE A 194 3.85 27.20 17.45
C ILE A 194 4.45 27.48 18.84
N SER A 195 3.78 27.01 19.88
CA SER A 195 4.34 26.93 21.23
C SER A 195 5.15 25.64 21.37
N TYR A 196 6.47 25.74 21.40
CA TYR A 196 7.35 24.59 21.58
C TYR A 196 7.42 24.17 23.05
N PHE A 197 7.55 22.85 23.29
CA PHE A 197 7.89 22.35 24.61
C PHE A 197 9.35 22.69 24.92
N GLU A 198 9.64 23.05 26.15
CA GLU A 198 11.01 23.25 26.61
C GLU A 198 11.73 21.89 26.68
N ASN A 199 12.92 21.81 26.10
CA ASN A 199 13.76 20.60 26.14
C ASN A 199 14.44 20.46 27.50
#